data_7a2d8cdd07cb1075a080f046804788e0
#
_entry.id   7a2d8cdd07cb1075a080f046804788e0
#
_cell.length_a   1.000
_cell.length_b   1.000
_cell.length_c   1.000
_cell.angle_alpha   90.00
_cell.angle_beta   90.00
_cell.angle_gamma   90.00
#
_symmetry.space_group_name_H-M   'P 1'
#
loop_
_entity.id
_entity.type
_entity.pdbx_description
1 polymer ?
#
loop_
_entity_poly.entity_id
_entity_poly.type
_entity_poly.pdbx_seq_one_letter_code
_entity_poly.pdbx_strand_id
1 'polypeptide(L)'
;AAGIVEAIDVRTTRLRDPDGQLHIIRNGQLGNIVNFSKGYIYAVVEIGVAYDADLDRVFEIIEETGQKLQQTNDDVLEPTEVEGLAEFGESRLLIHTITKAKPGRHREVGYELRKKLKVAFEQEGIEIPFAQRVLTLNPKVKRAINHFQPPKENVK
;
A
#
# COMPACT_ATOMS: atom_id res chain seq x y z
N ALA A 1 12.17 20.42 -2.14
CA ALA A 1 10.82 20.76 -1.65
C ALA A 1 9.80 20.20 -2.64
N ALA A 2 8.70 19.69 -2.15
CA ALA A 2 7.58 19.23 -2.95
C ALA A 2 6.31 19.96 -2.48
N GLY A 3 5.44 20.36 -3.40
CA GLY A 3 4.23 21.10 -3.06
C GLY A 3 3.52 21.68 -4.27
N ILE A 4 2.53 22.52 -4.01
CA ILE A 4 1.74 23.19 -5.03
C ILE A 4 2.37 24.55 -5.32
N VAL A 5 2.64 24.84 -6.59
CA VAL A 5 3.14 26.15 -7.01
C VAL A 5 1.98 27.15 -6.94
N GLU A 6 2.10 28.16 -6.07
CA GLU A 6 1.11 29.23 -5.92
C GLU A 6 1.37 30.41 -6.85
N ALA A 7 2.65 30.74 -7.06
CA ALA A 7 3.05 31.82 -7.92
C ALA A 7 4.46 31.62 -8.47
N ILE A 8 4.68 32.11 -9.69
CA ILE A 8 5.98 32.18 -10.34
C ILE A 8 6.22 33.66 -10.70
N ASP A 9 7.16 34.26 -10.03
CA ASP A 9 7.62 35.65 -10.31
C ASP A 9 8.93 35.60 -11.11
N VAL A 10 9.42 36.74 -11.57
CA VAL A 10 10.66 36.82 -12.37
C VAL A 10 11.88 36.24 -11.66
N ARG A 11 11.96 36.37 -10.33
CA ARG A 11 13.12 35.94 -9.53
C ARG A 11 12.84 34.82 -8.54
N THR A 12 11.58 34.59 -8.22
CA THR A 12 11.18 33.62 -7.17
C THR A 12 9.98 32.79 -7.59
N THR A 13 9.94 31.54 -7.11
CA THR A 13 8.78 30.66 -7.17
C THR A 13 8.28 30.43 -5.74
N ARG A 14 6.98 30.58 -5.54
CA ARG A 14 6.30 30.28 -4.27
C ARG A 14 5.64 28.92 -4.36
N LEU A 15 5.96 28.07 -3.42
CA LEU A 15 5.51 26.68 -3.36
C LEU A 15 4.97 26.40 -1.97
N ARG A 16 3.73 25.91 -1.88
CA ARG A 16 3.12 25.48 -0.62
C ARG A 16 3.23 23.98 -0.48
N ASP A 17 3.84 23.53 0.60
CA ASP A 17 3.96 22.11 0.89
C ASP A 17 2.67 21.51 1.49
N PRO A 18 2.59 20.18 1.65
CA PRO A 18 1.42 19.50 2.24
C PRO A 18 1.13 19.91 3.69
N ASP A 19 2.13 20.40 4.43
CA ASP A 19 2.00 20.86 5.82
C ASP A 19 1.53 22.33 5.91
N GLY A 20 1.30 22.97 4.73
CA GLY A 20 0.81 24.34 4.63
C GLY A 20 1.89 25.40 4.71
N GLN A 21 3.18 25.03 4.73
CA GLN A 21 4.29 25.99 4.77
C GLN A 21 4.54 26.58 3.39
N LEU A 22 4.79 27.89 3.35
CA LEU A 22 5.10 28.60 2.11
C LEU A 22 6.62 28.71 1.92
N HIS A 23 7.13 28.04 0.91
CA HIS A 23 8.53 28.11 0.49
C HIS A 23 8.68 29.16 -0.61
N ILE A 24 9.57 30.13 -0.40
CA ILE A 24 9.95 31.14 -1.40
C ILE A 24 11.34 30.77 -1.90
N ILE A 25 11.42 30.26 -3.12
CA ILE A 25 12.65 29.73 -3.70
C ILE A 25 13.10 30.65 -4.83
N ARG A 26 14.36 31.04 -4.84
CA ARG A 26 14.92 31.79 -5.95
C ARG A 26 14.98 30.92 -7.21
N ASN A 27 14.53 31.41 -8.35
CA ASN A 27 14.47 30.64 -9.60
C ASN A 27 15.83 30.07 -10.01
N GLY A 28 16.92 30.80 -9.75
CA GLY A 28 18.29 30.31 -10.00
C GLY A 28 18.77 29.16 -9.06
N GLN A 29 18.02 28.85 -8.00
CA GLN A 29 18.28 27.74 -7.10
C GLN A 29 17.42 26.50 -7.41
N LEU A 30 16.47 26.63 -8.35
CA LEU A 30 15.67 25.51 -8.84
C LEU A 30 16.56 24.66 -9.76
N GLY A 31 16.84 23.43 -9.33
CA GLY A 31 17.50 22.42 -10.16
C GLY A 31 16.49 21.68 -11.04
N ASN A 32 16.62 20.36 -11.13
CA ASN A 32 15.65 19.54 -11.86
C ASN A 32 14.28 19.59 -11.19
N ILE A 33 13.25 19.85 -11.98
CA ILE A 33 11.86 19.95 -11.52
C ILE A 33 11.10 18.72 -12.04
N VAL A 34 10.45 18.00 -11.12
CA VAL A 34 9.49 16.95 -11.46
C VAL A 34 8.09 17.54 -11.38
N ASN A 35 7.37 17.55 -12.50
CA ASN A 35 6.02 18.10 -12.57
C ASN A 35 4.98 16.99 -12.48
N PHE A 36 4.24 16.93 -11.36
CA PHE A 36 3.17 15.99 -11.10
C PHE A 36 1.77 16.47 -11.55
N SER A 37 1.69 17.65 -12.17
CA SER A 37 0.40 18.27 -12.53
C SER A 37 0.08 18.20 -14.03
N LYS A 38 0.91 17.55 -14.85
CA LYS A 38 0.72 17.50 -16.29
C LYS A 38 0.24 16.14 -16.77
N GLY A 39 -0.98 16.12 -17.32
CA GLY A 39 -1.57 14.94 -17.95
C GLY A 39 -2.15 13.95 -16.95
N TYR A 40 -1.33 13.13 -16.37
CA TYR A 40 -1.72 12.09 -15.39
C TYR A 40 -0.61 11.82 -14.39
N ILE A 41 -0.94 11.08 -13.34
CA ILE A 41 0.01 10.57 -12.35
C ILE A 41 -0.44 9.16 -11.94
N TYR A 42 0.50 8.29 -11.57
CA TYR A 42 0.16 6.99 -11.04
C TYR A 42 -0.02 7.03 -9.52
N ALA A 43 -1.13 6.48 -9.05
CA ALA A 43 -1.29 6.07 -7.66
C ALA A 43 -0.67 4.68 -7.52
N VAL A 44 0.48 4.62 -6.88
CA VAL A 44 1.20 3.37 -6.60
C VAL A 44 0.73 2.81 -5.28
N VAL A 45 0.29 1.56 -5.26
CA VAL A 45 -0.14 0.86 -4.05
C VAL A 45 0.56 -0.49 -3.97
N GLU A 46 1.26 -0.69 -2.86
CA GLU A 46 1.86 -1.98 -2.51
C GLU A 46 0.92 -2.74 -1.58
N ILE A 47 0.68 -4.00 -1.91
CA ILE A 47 -0.28 -4.86 -1.23
C ILE A 47 0.46 -6.09 -0.71
N GLY A 48 0.41 -6.32 0.60
CA GLY A 48 0.99 -7.51 1.23
C GLY A 48 -0.05 -8.61 1.38
N VAL A 49 0.26 -9.82 0.91
CA VAL A 49 -0.55 -11.03 1.09
C VAL A 49 0.25 -12.14 1.73
N ALA A 50 -0.41 -13.12 2.32
CA ALA A 50 0.23 -14.27 2.94
C ALA A 50 0.93 -15.15 1.88
N TYR A 51 1.95 -15.92 2.29
CA TYR A 51 2.73 -16.77 1.37
C TYR A 51 1.93 -17.93 0.77
N ASP A 52 0.88 -18.36 1.45
CA ASP A 52 -0.04 -19.44 1.03
C ASP A 52 -1.25 -18.91 0.24
N ALA A 53 -1.33 -17.59 -0.01
CA ALA A 53 -2.39 -17.01 -0.83
C ALA A 53 -2.27 -17.44 -2.29
N ASP A 54 -3.41 -17.72 -2.92
CA ASP A 54 -3.49 -17.93 -4.37
C ASP A 54 -3.30 -16.59 -5.09
N LEU A 55 -2.13 -16.40 -5.68
CA LEU A 55 -1.75 -15.15 -6.34
C LEU A 55 -2.62 -14.84 -7.56
N ASP A 56 -3.04 -15.84 -8.32
CA ASP A 56 -3.88 -15.62 -9.49
C ASP A 56 -5.24 -15.05 -9.06
N ARG A 57 -5.82 -15.63 -8.00
CA ARG A 57 -7.07 -15.11 -7.43
C ARG A 57 -6.90 -13.73 -6.81
N VAL A 58 -5.78 -13.48 -6.14
CA VAL A 58 -5.45 -12.15 -5.59
C VAL A 58 -5.37 -11.09 -6.68
N PHE A 59 -4.71 -11.40 -7.81
CA PHE A 59 -4.58 -10.47 -8.93
C PHE A 59 -5.95 -10.16 -9.55
N GLU A 60 -6.79 -11.17 -9.78
CA GLU A 60 -8.16 -10.98 -10.25
C GLU A 60 -8.96 -10.02 -9.36
N ILE A 61 -8.91 -10.22 -8.03
CA ILE A 61 -9.64 -9.37 -7.07
C ILE A 61 -9.13 -7.93 -7.08
N ILE A 62 -7.82 -7.74 -7.23
CA ILE A 62 -7.22 -6.41 -7.32
C ILE A 62 -7.72 -5.70 -8.58
N GLU A 63 -7.69 -6.37 -9.72
CA GLU A 63 -8.14 -5.80 -11.00
C GLU A 63 -9.64 -5.52 -11.01
N GLU A 64 -10.48 -6.45 -10.53
CA GLU A 64 -11.92 -6.23 -10.38
C GLU A 64 -12.23 -5.03 -9.46
N THR A 65 -11.49 -4.92 -8.34
CA THR A 65 -11.65 -3.79 -7.43
C THR A 65 -11.23 -2.48 -8.07
N GLY A 66 -10.16 -2.50 -8.87
CA GLY A 66 -9.68 -1.36 -9.65
C GLY A 66 -10.70 -0.90 -10.71
N GLN A 67 -11.35 -1.84 -11.39
CA GLN A 67 -12.41 -1.53 -12.36
C GLN A 67 -13.64 -0.89 -11.67
N LYS A 68 -14.06 -1.44 -10.52
CA LYS A 68 -15.15 -0.86 -9.71
C LYS A 68 -14.79 0.55 -9.20
N LEU A 69 -13.52 0.75 -8.83
CA LEU A 69 -13.02 2.05 -8.41
C LEU A 69 -13.10 3.07 -9.55
N GLN A 70 -12.67 2.71 -10.76
CA GLN A 70 -12.77 3.57 -11.94
C GLN A 70 -14.22 3.99 -12.25
N GLN A 71 -15.17 3.05 -12.11
CA GLN A 71 -16.59 3.35 -12.36
C GLN A 71 -17.22 4.32 -11.34
N THR A 72 -16.67 4.37 -10.12
CA THR A 72 -17.22 5.13 -9.00
C THR A 72 -16.44 6.40 -8.65
N ASN A 73 -15.25 6.59 -9.23
CA ASN A 73 -14.37 7.71 -8.92
C ASN A 73 -13.84 8.35 -10.20
N ASP A 74 -14.30 9.55 -10.51
CA ASP A 74 -13.92 10.31 -11.70
C ASP A 74 -12.46 10.74 -11.74
N ASP A 75 -11.74 10.62 -10.63
CA ASP A 75 -10.30 10.92 -10.55
C ASP A 75 -9.42 9.77 -11.05
N VAL A 76 -10.01 8.61 -11.30
CA VAL A 76 -9.35 7.43 -11.87
C VAL A 76 -9.52 7.44 -13.41
N LEU A 77 -8.43 7.59 -14.13
CA LEU A 77 -8.41 7.66 -15.60
C LEU A 77 -8.40 6.27 -16.25
N GLU A 78 -7.64 5.35 -15.68
CA GLU A 78 -7.55 3.95 -16.09
C GLU A 78 -7.64 3.05 -14.85
N PRO A 79 -8.19 1.82 -14.97
CA PRO A 79 -8.35 0.92 -13.84
C PRO A 79 -6.99 0.53 -13.24
N THR A 80 -7.02 -0.04 -12.04
CA THR A 80 -5.81 -0.57 -11.40
C THR A 80 -5.26 -1.74 -12.20
N GLU A 81 -3.97 -1.70 -12.46
CA GLU A 81 -3.19 -2.76 -13.10
C GLU A 81 -2.22 -3.37 -12.08
N VAL A 82 -2.09 -4.68 -12.10
CA VAL A 82 -1.11 -5.41 -11.29
C VAL A 82 0.18 -5.52 -12.11
N GLU A 83 1.25 -4.85 -11.68
CA GLU A 83 2.56 -4.96 -12.33
C GLU A 83 3.25 -6.30 -12.01
N GLY A 84 2.94 -6.87 -10.84
CA GLY A 84 3.42 -8.18 -10.43
C GLY A 84 3.87 -8.26 -8.98
N LEU A 85 4.55 -9.36 -8.67
CA LEU A 85 5.16 -9.60 -7.37
C LEU A 85 6.46 -8.80 -7.26
N ALA A 86 6.48 -7.82 -6.35
CA ALA A 86 7.60 -6.90 -6.19
C ALA A 86 8.69 -7.46 -5.28
N GLU A 87 8.30 -8.15 -4.20
CA GLU A 87 9.25 -8.59 -3.18
C GLU A 87 8.73 -9.81 -2.40
N PHE A 88 9.66 -10.66 -1.97
CA PHE A 88 9.45 -11.71 -0.99
C PHE A 88 9.87 -11.18 0.39
N GLY A 89 8.92 -10.62 1.14
CA GLY A 89 9.18 -10.08 2.47
C GLY A 89 9.29 -11.17 3.54
N GLU A 90 9.67 -10.82 4.77
CA GLU A 90 9.87 -11.80 5.86
C GLU A 90 8.61 -12.61 6.22
N SER A 91 7.42 -12.03 6.07
CA SER A 91 6.13 -12.67 6.42
C SER A 91 5.02 -12.42 5.40
N ARG A 92 5.34 -11.82 4.25
CA ARG A 92 4.36 -11.46 3.22
C ARG A 92 4.98 -11.44 1.83
N LEU A 93 4.16 -11.69 0.83
CA LEU A 93 4.45 -11.39 -0.56
C LEU A 93 3.99 -9.97 -0.85
N LEU A 94 4.83 -9.16 -1.48
CA LEU A 94 4.52 -7.77 -1.81
C LEU A 94 4.15 -7.66 -3.29
N ILE A 95 2.93 -7.22 -3.57
CA ILE A 95 2.40 -7.03 -4.92
C ILE A 95 2.41 -5.54 -5.23
N HIS A 96 2.97 -5.17 -6.37
CA HIS A 96 3.01 -3.80 -6.84
C HIS A 96 1.87 -3.53 -7.81
N THR A 97 1.12 -2.46 -7.56
CA THR A 97 0.00 -2.05 -8.41
C THR A 97 0.07 -0.58 -8.74
N ILE A 98 -0.42 -0.24 -9.92
CA ILE A 98 -0.52 1.13 -10.40
C ILE A 98 -1.95 1.45 -10.82
N THR A 99 -2.38 2.67 -10.54
CA THR A 99 -3.69 3.20 -10.98
C THR A 99 -3.46 4.57 -11.59
N LYS A 100 -3.86 4.77 -12.83
CA LYS A 100 -3.72 6.06 -13.50
C LYS A 100 -4.76 7.04 -13.00
N ALA A 101 -4.32 8.15 -12.44
CA ALA A 101 -5.16 9.14 -11.80
C ALA A 101 -4.95 10.54 -12.38
N LYS A 102 -5.92 11.42 -12.16
CA LYS A 102 -5.79 12.84 -12.45
C LYS A 102 -4.64 13.45 -11.64
N PRO A 103 -3.97 14.47 -12.19
CA PRO A 103 -2.89 15.18 -11.51
C PRO A 103 -3.29 15.63 -10.10
N GLY A 104 -2.42 15.33 -9.12
CA GLY A 104 -2.63 15.69 -7.72
C GLY A 104 -3.59 14.78 -6.93
N ARG A 105 -4.29 13.84 -7.57
CA ARG A 105 -5.31 12.99 -6.93
C ARG A 105 -4.82 11.58 -6.58
N HIS A 106 -3.58 11.26 -6.87
CA HIS A 106 -3.01 9.91 -6.68
C HIS A 106 -3.04 9.41 -5.23
N ARG A 107 -2.94 10.32 -4.25
CA ARG A 107 -2.98 9.94 -2.83
C ARG A 107 -4.37 9.48 -2.41
N GLU A 108 -5.38 10.26 -2.74
CA GLU A 108 -6.79 9.97 -2.44
C GLU A 108 -7.23 8.69 -3.15
N VAL A 109 -6.88 8.55 -4.43
CA VAL A 109 -7.13 7.32 -5.20
C VAL A 109 -6.46 6.11 -4.53
N GLY A 110 -5.20 6.25 -4.11
CA GLY A 110 -4.49 5.18 -3.41
C GLY A 110 -5.10 4.81 -2.05
N TYR A 111 -5.62 5.79 -1.29
CA TYR A 111 -6.31 5.52 -0.01
C TYR A 111 -7.64 4.80 -0.24
N GLU A 112 -8.40 5.24 -1.24
CA GLU A 112 -9.68 4.60 -1.58
C GLU A 112 -9.48 3.18 -2.10
N LEU A 113 -8.47 2.96 -2.95
CA LEU A 113 -8.12 1.63 -3.43
C LEU A 113 -7.79 0.68 -2.26
N ARG A 114 -6.92 1.10 -1.33
CA ARG A 114 -6.57 0.29 -0.15
C ARG A 114 -7.80 -0.07 0.69
N LYS A 115 -8.70 0.89 0.89
CA LYS A 115 -9.95 0.67 1.63
C LYS A 115 -10.85 -0.36 0.94
N LYS A 116 -11.04 -0.25 -0.36
CA LYS A 116 -11.86 -1.18 -1.15
C LYS A 116 -11.22 -2.59 -1.20
N LEU A 117 -9.91 -2.66 -1.39
CA LEU A 117 -9.18 -3.94 -1.40
C LEU A 117 -9.27 -4.66 -0.05
N LYS A 118 -9.16 -3.92 1.08
CA LYS A 118 -9.34 -4.53 2.40
C LYS A 118 -10.68 -5.24 2.51
N VAL A 119 -11.76 -4.58 2.08
CA VAL A 119 -13.11 -5.17 2.12
C VAL A 119 -13.24 -6.36 1.16
N ALA A 120 -12.68 -6.25 -0.05
CA ALA A 120 -12.73 -7.33 -1.03
C ALA A 120 -11.96 -8.58 -0.55
N PHE A 121 -10.79 -8.41 0.05
CA PHE A 121 -10.00 -9.51 0.60
C PHE A 121 -10.70 -10.19 1.79
N GLU A 122 -11.33 -9.42 2.68
CA GLU A 122 -12.12 -9.97 3.78
C GLU A 122 -13.31 -10.82 3.28
N GLN A 123 -13.98 -10.39 2.22
CA GLN A 123 -15.09 -11.14 1.61
C GLN A 123 -14.65 -12.43 0.95
N GLU A 124 -13.47 -12.45 0.37
CA GLU A 124 -12.89 -13.62 -0.31
C GLU A 124 -12.03 -14.49 0.61
N GLY A 125 -11.92 -14.14 1.90
CA GLY A 125 -11.13 -14.89 2.88
C GLY A 125 -9.62 -14.84 2.66
N ILE A 126 -9.14 -13.80 1.94
CA ILE A 126 -7.70 -13.57 1.75
C ILE A 126 -7.15 -12.86 2.98
N GLU A 127 -6.18 -13.50 3.63
CA GLU A 127 -5.57 -12.98 4.83
C GLU A 127 -4.53 -11.89 4.48
N ILE A 128 -4.67 -10.72 5.13
CA ILE A 128 -3.64 -9.67 5.15
C ILE A 128 -2.72 -10.01 6.32
N PRO A 129 -1.48 -10.44 6.08
CA PRO A 129 -0.65 -11.03 7.12
C PRO A 129 -0.16 -10.01 8.14
N PHE A 130 -0.22 -10.40 9.40
CA PHE A 130 0.55 -9.76 10.47
C PHE A 130 1.98 -10.29 10.47
N ALA A 131 2.91 -9.59 11.12
CA ALA A 131 4.25 -10.09 11.33
C ALA A 131 4.21 -11.42 12.08
N GLN A 132 4.60 -12.51 11.43
CA GLN A 132 4.60 -13.86 12.00
C GLN A 132 6.02 -14.23 12.42
N ARG A 133 6.15 -14.83 13.60
CA ARG A 133 7.39 -15.49 14.05
C ARG A 133 7.15 -16.99 14.17
N VAL A 134 7.83 -17.75 13.36
CA VAL A 134 7.83 -19.22 13.51
C VAL A 134 8.77 -19.60 14.65
N LEU A 135 8.22 -20.08 15.74
CA LEU A 135 9.00 -20.61 16.86
C LEU A 135 9.27 -22.10 16.64
N THR A 136 10.48 -22.44 16.26
CA THR A 136 10.90 -23.83 16.18
C THR A 136 11.36 -24.29 17.56
N LEU A 137 10.57 -25.11 18.24
CA LEU A 137 10.95 -25.70 19.52
C LEU A 137 12.04 -26.74 19.32
N ASN A 138 13.12 -26.62 20.10
CA ASN A 138 14.17 -27.64 20.13
C ASN A 138 13.52 -29.01 20.44
N PRO A 139 13.91 -30.12 19.75
CA PRO A 139 13.36 -31.45 19.98
C PRO A 139 13.36 -31.89 21.43
N LYS A 140 14.33 -31.49 22.25
CA LYS A 140 14.42 -31.74 23.68
C LYS A 140 13.27 -31.09 24.46
N VAL A 141 12.92 -29.82 24.11
CA VAL A 141 11.84 -29.06 24.72
C VAL A 141 10.49 -29.64 24.31
N LYS A 142 10.34 -30.06 23.06
CA LYS A 142 9.12 -30.68 22.54
C LYS A 142 8.80 -31.98 23.27
N ARG A 143 9.83 -32.80 23.62
CA ARG A 143 9.66 -33.99 24.46
C ARG A 143 9.21 -33.67 25.88
N ALA A 144 9.79 -32.61 26.49
CA ALA A 144 9.42 -32.22 27.85
C ALA A 144 7.96 -31.70 27.94
N ILE A 145 7.48 -30.99 26.95
CA ILE A 145 6.08 -30.50 26.90
C ILE A 145 5.10 -31.67 26.75
N ASN A 146 5.39 -32.66 25.90
CA ASN A 146 4.54 -33.81 25.69
C ASN A 146 4.45 -34.73 26.92
N HIS A 147 5.38 -34.61 27.87
CA HIS A 147 5.38 -35.37 29.12
C HIS A 147 4.84 -34.57 30.31
N PHE A 148 4.48 -33.29 30.09
CA PHE A 148 3.88 -32.46 31.12
C PHE A 148 2.41 -32.87 31.35
N GLN A 149 2.17 -33.68 32.42
CA GLN A 149 0.82 -33.88 32.91
C GLN A 149 0.52 -32.82 33.96
N PRO A 150 -0.52 -31.96 33.75
CA PRO A 150 -0.90 -31.02 34.77
C PRO A 150 -1.29 -31.73 36.07
N PRO A 151 -0.96 -31.18 37.25
CA PRO A 151 -1.36 -31.74 38.51
C PRO A 151 -2.89 -31.93 38.57
N LYS A 152 -3.37 -33.08 39.01
CA LYS A 152 -4.80 -33.30 39.20
C LYS A 152 -5.27 -32.35 40.29
N GLU A 153 -6.18 -31.42 39.96
CA GLU A 153 -6.89 -30.61 40.94
C GLU A 153 -7.64 -31.57 41.90
N ASN A 154 -7.18 -31.60 43.13
CA ASN A 154 -7.97 -32.20 44.21
C ASN A 154 -9.09 -31.22 44.59
N VAL A 155 -10.25 -31.38 43.97
CA VAL A 155 -11.48 -30.77 44.45
C VAL A 155 -11.87 -31.49 45.76
N LYS A 156 -11.78 -30.80 46.89
CA LYS A 156 -12.45 -31.13 48.11
C LYS A 156 -13.70 -30.29 48.28
#